data_77376f1162070051ce521aa3e3d0a732
#
_entry.id   77376f1162070051ce521aa3e3d0a732
#
_cell.length_a   1.000
_cell.length_b   1.000
_cell.length_c   1.000
_cell.angle_alpha   90.00
_cell.angle_beta   90.00
_cell.angle_gamma   90.00
#
_symmetry.space_group_name_H-M   'P 1'
#
loop_
_entity.id
_entity.type
_entity.pdbx_description
1 polymer ?
#
loop_
_entity_poly.entity_id
_entity_poly.type
_entity_poly.pdbx_seq_one_letter_code
_entity_poly.pdbx_strand_id
1 'polypeptide(L)'
;MEHKLKPPFSELLLELMTRKNLSGPEVYKAAGIDRRLFSKIMNLKKPHIPSKANVIALALALHCDQKESKELIKRAGYILTHGIAFDRIILQCIDDKIYDLNRVNERLNDANCPVINVLE
;
A
#
# COMPACT_ATOMS: atom_id res chain seq x y z
N MET A 1 -26.90 17.23 -10.80
CA MET A 1 -26.66 15.92 -10.22
C MET A 1 -25.28 15.85 -9.61
N GLU A 2 -25.24 15.60 -8.34
CA GLU A 2 -23.96 15.53 -7.66
C GLU A 2 -23.32 14.17 -7.82
N HIS A 3 -22.06 14.18 -8.24
CA HIS A 3 -21.25 12.97 -8.20
C HIS A 3 -20.69 12.83 -6.81
N LYS A 4 -20.98 11.71 -6.16
CA LYS A 4 -20.30 11.38 -4.95
C LYS A 4 -18.85 11.06 -5.28
N LEU A 5 -17.98 11.96 -4.92
CA LEU A 5 -16.57 11.69 -5.04
C LEU A 5 -16.20 10.63 -4.00
N LYS A 6 -15.42 9.67 -4.43
CA LYS A 6 -14.88 8.68 -3.51
C LYS A 6 -13.85 9.36 -2.61
N PRO A 7 -13.70 8.90 -1.35
CA PRO A 7 -12.71 9.48 -0.45
C PRO A 7 -11.32 9.50 -1.08
N PRO A 8 -10.55 10.57 -0.86
CA PRO A 8 -9.17 10.57 -1.33
C PRO A 8 -8.35 9.49 -0.65
N PHE A 9 -7.16 9.22 -1.20
CA PHE A 9 -6.29 8.16 -0.73
C PHE A 9 -6.06 8.19 0.78
N SER A 10 -5.72 9.37 1.31
CA SER A 10 -5.40 9.50 2.74
C SER A 10 -6.60 9.20 3.64
N GLU A 11 -7.81 9.55 3.22
CA GLU A 11 -9.01 9.21 3.99
C GLU A 11 -9.28 7.71 3.98
N LEU A 12 -9.10 7.06 2.83
CA LEU A 12 -9.26 5.60 2.76
C LEU A 12 -8.21 4.90 3.61
N LEU A 13 -6.97 5.39 3.58
CA LEU A 13 -5.89 4.84 4.41
C LEU A 13 -6.26 4.93 5.89
N LEU A 14 -6.72 6.10 6.34
CA LEU A 14 -7.15 6.30 7.72
C LEU A 14 -8.31 5.37 8.09
N GLU A 15 -9.30 5.24 7.20
CA GLU A 15 -10.43 4.35 7.41
C GLU A 15 -9.99 2.90 7.59
N LEU A 16 -9.08 2.42 6.74
CA LEU A 16 -8.56 1.06 6.83
C LEU A 16 -7.78 0.85 8.13
N MET A 17 -6.96 1.82 8.53
CA MET A 17 -6.23 1.75 9.79
C MET A 17 -7.20 1.65 10.97
N THR A 18 -8.24 2.46 10.97
CA THR A 18 -9.24 2.47 12.03
C THR A 18 -9.98 1.13 12.09
N ARG A 19 -10.45 0.64 10.95
CA ARG A 19 -11.17 -0.63 10.87
C ARG A 19 -10.33 -1.81 11.35
N LYS A 20 -9.05 -1.79 11.02
CA LYS A 20 -8.13 -2.87 11.36
C LYS A 20 -7.43 -2.66 12.70
N ASN A 21 -7.74 -1.56 13.37
CA ASN A 21 -7.19 -1.21 14.67
C ASN A 21 -5.66 -1.16 14.68
N LEU A 22 -5.09 -0.50 13.66
CA LEU A 22 -3.65 -0.35 13.52
C LEU A 22 -3.24 1.11 13.75
N SER A 23 -2.18 1.31 14.53
CA SER A 23 -1.63 2.63 14.79
C SER A 23 -0.74 3.11 13.63
N GLY A 24 -0.50 4.42 13.57
CA GLY A 24 0.42 4.97 12.60
C GLY A 24 1.80 4.31 12.62
N PRO A 25 2.46 4.22 13.80
CA PRO A 25 3.76 3.55 13.89
C PRO A 25 3.76 2.10 13.44
N GLU A 26 2.74 1.33 13.77
CA GLU A 26 2.63 -0.05 13.28
C GLU A 26 2.62 -0.08 11.76
N VAL A 27 1.87 0.82 11.13
CA VAL A 27 1.71 0.85 9.68
C VAL A 27 2.99 1.32 9.00
N TYR A 28 3.55 2.49 9.38
CA TYR A 28 4.69 3.01 8.63
C TYR A 28 5.95 2.18 8.84
N LYS A 29 6.12 1.57 10.01
CA LYS A 29 7.27 0.68 10.26
C LYS A 29 7.15 -0.58 9.40
N ALA A 30 5.98 -1.20 9.36
CA ALA A 30 5.77 -2.39 8.53
C ALA A 30 5.91 -2.08 7.04
N ALA A 31 5.56 -0.88 6.61
CA ALA A 31 5.67 -0.45 5.22
C ALA A 31 7.08 0.00 4.83
N GLY A 32 8.00 0.11 5.79
CA GLY A 32 9.34 0.64 5.52
C GLY A 32 9.33 2.11 5.10
N ILE A 33 8.38 2.88 5.61
CA ILE A 33 8.23 4.31 5.32
C ILE A 33 8.62 5.08 6.57
N ASP A 34 9.39 6.18 6.39
CA ASP A 34 9.77 6.96 7.54
C ASP A 34 8.58 7.80 8.07
N ARG A 35 8.71 8.20 9.31
CA ARG A 35 7.68 8.95 10.01
C ARG A 35 7.29 10.25 9.31
N ARG A 36 8.27 10.97 8.75
CA ARG A 36 8.03 12.26 8.10
C ARG A 36 7.21 12.08 6.82
N LEU A 37 7.56 11.10 6.02
CA LEU A 37 6.81 10.80 4.81
C LEU A 37 5.39 10.34 5.16
N PHE A 38 5.27 9.49 6.16
CA PHE A 38 3.96 9.02 6.60
C PHE A 38 3.07 10.19 7.05
N SER A 39 3.64 11.14 7.80
CA SER A 39 2.90 12.33 8.23
C SER A 39 2.39 13.16 7.05
N LYS A 40 3.20 13.29 6.01
CA LYS A 40 2.77 13.98 4.78
C LYS A 40 1.64 13.25 4.08
N ILE A 41 1.73 11.93 4.02
CA ILE A 41 0.70 11.08 3.39
C ILE A 41 -0.63 11.22 4.14
N MET A 42 -0.58 11.29 5.47
CA MET A 42 -1.77 11.36 6.30
C MET A 42 -2.36 12.77 6.43
N ASN A 43 -1.73 13.78 5.81
CA ASN A 43 -2.22 15.15 5.89
C ASN A 43 -3.43 15.33 4.98
N LEU A 44 -4.62 15.39 5.58
CA LEU A 44 -5.87 15.51 4.84
C LEU A 44 -6.06 16.88 4.19
N LYS A 45 -5.37 17.92 4.68
CA LYS A 45 -5.48 19.28 4.15
C LYS A 45 -4.62 19.49 2.92
N LYS A 46 -3.45 18.86 2.90
CA LYS A 46 -2.51 18.91 1.76
C LYS A 46 -2.16 17.48 1.39
N PRO A 47 -2.99 16.83 0.58
CA PRO A 47 -2.74 15.42 0.24
C PRO A 47 -1.40 15.26 -0.47
N HIS A 48 -0.61 14.32 0.02
CA HIS A 48 0.61 13.89 -0.64
C HIS A 48 0.37 12.48 -1.18
N ILE A 49 0.44 12.32 -2.49
CA ILE A 49 0.24 11.02 -3.11
C ILE A 49 1.57 10.30 -3.15
N PRO A 50 1.69 9.16 -2.44
CA PRO A 50 2.95 8.42 -2.46
C PRO A 50 3.17 7.71 -3.80
N SER A 51 4.38 7.20 -4.00
CA SER A 51 4.70 6.38 -5.15
C SER A 51 3.88 5.08 -5.14
N LYS A 52 3.75 4.43 -6.29
CA LYS A 52 3.05 3.13 -6.39
C LYS A 52 3.66 2.12 -5.41
N ALA A 53 4.99 2.05 -5.33
CA ALA A 53 5.66 1.13 -4.42
C ALA A 53 5.29 1.40 -2.96
N ASN A 54 5.23 2.67 -2.55
CA ASN A 54 4.83 3.02 -1.20
C ASN A 54 3.37 2.71 -0.91
N VAL A 55 2.48 2.92 -1.89
CA VAL A 55 1.06 2.54 -1.73
C VAL A 55 0.92 1.03 -1.53
N ILE A 56 1.67 0.24 -2.32
CA ILE A 56 1.68 -1.22 -2.17
C ILE A 56 2.22 -1.61 -0.79
N ALA A 57 3.30 -0.98 -0.35
CA ALA A 57 3.86 -1.24 0.97
C ALA A 57 2.84 -0.96 2.08
N LEU A 58 2.08 0.12 1.96
CA LEU A 58 1.01 0.44 2.90
C LEU A 58 -0.11 -0.61 2.88
N ALA A 59 -0.52 -1.06 1.69
CA ALA A 59 -1.54 -2.11 1.57
C ALA A 59 -1.08 -3.40 2.25
N LEU A 60 0.19 -3.78 2.07
CA LEU A 60 0.77 -4.96 2.73
C LEU A 60 0.81 -4.77 4.24
N ALA A 61 1.24 -3.60 4.71
CA ALA A 61 1.30 -3.28 6.13
C ALA A 61 -0.08 -3.38 6.81
N LEU A 62 -1.13 -3.05 6.05
CA LEU A 62 -2.52 -3.12 6.53
C LEU A 62 -3.14 -4.52 6.40
N HIS A 63 -2.40 -5.47 5.87
CA HIS A 63 -2.93 -6.81 5.58
C HIS A 63 -4.20 -6.74 4.72
N CYS A 64 -4.20 -5.89 3.72
CA CYS A 64 -5.31 -5.74 2.80
C CYS A 64 -5.48 -6.97 1.92
N ASP A 65 -6.73 -7.35 1.66
CA ASP A 65 -7.02 -8.35 0.66
C ASP A 65 -6.90 -7.74 -0.75
N GLN A 66 -7.15 -8.52 -1.80
CA GLN A 66 -7.04 -8.03 -3.17
C GLN A 66 -7.96 -6.84 -3.45
N LYS A 67 -9.20 -6.92 -2.99
CA LYS A 67 -10.19 -5.86 -3.21
C LYS A 67 -9.77 -4.56 -2.53
N GLU A 68 -9.38 -4.63 -1.27
CA GLU A 68 -8.91 -3.48 -0.51
C GLU A 68 -7.64 -2.89 -1.12
N SER A 69 -6.71 -3.74 -1.50
CA SER A 69 -5.44 -3.33 -2.11
C SER A 69 -5.66 -2.61 -3.44
N LYS A 70 -6.49 -3.18 -4.30
CA LYS A 70 -6.80 -2.55 -5.60
C LYS A 70 -7.49 -1.22 -5.44
N GLU A 71 -8.39 -1.09 -4.48
CA GLU A 71 -9.08 0.16 -4.22
C GLU A 71 -8.11 1.23 -3.69
N LEU A 72 -7.26 0.85 -2.73
CA LEU A 72 -6.27 1.79 -2.18
C LEU A 72 -5.32 2.30 -3.27
N ILE A 73 -4.84 1.39 -4.10
CA ILE A 73 -3.93 1.71 -5.19
C ILE A 73 -4.61 2.61 -6.22
N LYS A 74 -5.86 2.34 -6.54
CA LYS A 74 -6.66 3.14 -7.47
C LYS A 74 -6.85 4.57 -6.96
N ARG A 75 -7.12 4.74 -5.67
CA ARG A 75 -7.30 6.07 -5.07
C ARG A 75 -6.04 6.91 -5.15
N ALA A 76 -4.88 6.27 -5.18
CA ALA A 76 -3.60 6.95 -5.37
C ALA A 76 -3.29 7.25 -6.84
N GLY A 77 -4.14 6.81 -7.75
CA GLY A 77 -3.94 7.05 -9.18
C GLY A 77 -3.17 5.97 -9.91
N TYR A 78 -3.02 4.81 -9.31
CA TYR A 78 -2.30 3.68 -9.92
C TYR A 78 -3.24 2.51 -10.17
N ILE A 79 -2.73 1.50 -10.85
CA ILE A 79 -3.43 0.24 -11.03
C ILE A 79 -2.55 -0.92 -10.61
N LEU A 80 -3.18 -2.02 -10.23
CA LEU A 80 -2.53 -3.27 -9.92
C LEU A 80 -3.11 -4.32 -10.87
N THR A 81 -2.31 -4.81 -11.81
CA THR A 81 -2.81 -5.64 -12.91
C THR A 81 -1.96 -6.88 -13.13
N HIS A 82 -2.59 -7.98 -13.53
CA HIS A 82 -1.90 -9.22 -13.87
C HIS A 82 -1.04 -9.11 -15.14
N GLY A 83 -1.20 -8.02 -15.91
CA GLY A 83 -0.40 -7.77 -17.10
C GLY A 83 1.05 -7.37 -16.83
N ILE A 84 1.37 -7.00 -15.59
CA ILE A 84 2.71 -6.56 -15.18
C ILE A 84 3.27 -7.59 -14.21
N ALA A 85 4.49 -8.09 -14.48
CA ALA A 85 5.09 -9.14 -13.65
C ALA A 85 5.20 -8.75 -12.17
N PHE A 86 5.66 -7.52 -11.89
CA PHE A 86 5.74 -6.98 -10.55
C PHE A 86 4.37 -7.07 -9.84
N ASP A 87 3.32 -6.61 -10.50
CA ASP A 87 1.98 -6.61 -9.94
C ASP A 87 1.46 -8.03 -9.67
N ARG A 88 1.75 -8.98 -10.58
CA ARG A 88 1.36 -10.39 -10.38
C ARG A 88 1.97 -10.97 -9.11
N ILE A 89 3.25 -10.68 -8.87
CA ILE A 89 3.93 -11.16 -7.67
C ILE A 89 3.26 -10.58 -6.41
N ILE A 90 2.95 -9.29 -6.43
CA ILE A 90 2.27 -8.64 -5.31
C ILE A 90 0.90 -9.26 -5.07
N LEU A 91 0.12 -9.44 -6.13
CA LEU A 91 -1.22 -10.05 -6.02
C LEU A 91 -1.14 -11.48 -5.48
N GLN A 92 -0.13 -12.25 -5.91
CA GLN A 92 0.08 -13.60 -5.41
C GLN A 92 0.45 -13.59 -3.92
N CYS A 93 1.31 -12.67 -3.49
CA CYS A 93 1.66 -12.52 -2.08
C CYS A 93 0.42 -12.22 -1.24
N ILE A 94 -0.45 -11.35 -1.72
CA ILE A 94 -1.69 -11.02 -1.03
C ILE A 94 -2.60 -12.26 -0.91
N ASP A 95 -2.73 -13.03 -1.98
CA ASP A 95 -3.52 -14.27 -1.97
C ASP A 95 -2.96 -15.29 -0.99
N ASP A 96 -1.65 -15.39 -0.91
CA ASP A 96 -0.95 -16.30 -0.01
C ASP A 96 -0.85 -15.76 1.42
N LYS A 97 -1.40 -14.57 1.67
CA LYS A 97 -1.33 -13.87 2.97
C LYS A 97 0.10 -13.64 3.43
N ILE A 98 0.96 -13.32 2.48
CA ILE A 98 2.35 -12.95 2.74
C ILE A 98 2.41 -11.43 2.73
N TYR A 99 2.48 -10.84 3.91
CA TYR A 99 2.46 -9.38 4.09
C TYR A 99 3.77 -8.82 4.61
N ASP A 100 4.68 -9.67 5.09
CA ASP A 100 6.00 -9.25 5.55
C ASP A 100 6.81 -8.74 4.36
N LEU A 101 7.24 -7.49 4.45
CA LEU A 101 7.91 -6.81 3.34
C LEU A 101 9.18 -7.55 2.89
N ASN A 102 9.95 -8.09 3.84
CA ASN A 102 11.17 -8.84 3.49
C ASN A 102 10.84 -10.09 2.67
N ARG A 103 9.78 -10.80 3.03
CA ARG A 103 9.34 -11.99 2.31
C ARG A 103 8.80 -11.64 0.93
N VAL A 104 8.05 -10.56 0.83
CA VAL A 104 7.56 -10.06 -0.46
C VAL A 104 8.74 -9.70 -1.35
N ASN A 105 9.73 -9.01 -0.80
CA ASN A 105 10.93 -8.63 -1.56
C ASN A 105 11.75 -9.82 -2.01
N GLU A 106 11.81 -10.89 -1.24
CA GLU A 106 12.45 -12.13 -1.68
C GLU A 106 11.79 -12.67 -2.94
N ARG A 107 10.46 -12.70 -2.96
CA ARG A 107 9.70 -13.16 -4.13
C ARG A 107 9.89 -12.26 -5.34
N LEU A 108 9.91 -10.95 -5.12
CA LEU A 108 10.18 -9.99 -6.19
C LEU A 108 11.58 -10.20 -6.77
N ASN A 109 12.56 -10.33 -5.91
CA ASN A 109 13.95 -10.53 -6.32
C ASN A 109 14.13 -11.83 -7.09
N ASP A 110 13.50 -12.91 -6.64
CA ASP A 110 13.55 -14.21 -7.32
C ASP A 110 12.97 -14.14 -8.75
N ALA A 111 12.03 -13.23 -8.96
CA ALA A 111 11.39 -13.01 -10.26
C ALA A 111 12.09 -11.91 -11.08
N ASN A 112 13.24 -11.43 -10.64
CA ASN A 112 14.00 -10.33 -11.26
C ASN A 112 13.19 -9.04 -11.36
N CYS A 113 12.30 -8.82 -10.39
CA CYS A 113 11.53 -7.58 -10.27
C CYS A 113 12.19 -6.64 -9.26
N PRO A 114 12.00 -5.31 -9.40
CA PRO A 114 12.47 -4.37 -8.40
C PRO A 114 11.85 -4.68 -7.03
N VAL A 115 12.60 -4.43 -5.96
CA VAL A 115 12.11 -4.63 -4.60
C VAL A 115 11.50 -3.33 -4.06
N ILE A 116 10.70 -3.46 -3.00
CA ILE A 116 10.01 -2.34 -2.35
C ILE A 116 10.73 -2.01 -1.04
N ASN A 117 11.06 -0.73 -0.83
CA ASN A 117 11.48 -0.21 0.47
C ASN A 117 12.30 -1.18 1.32
N VAL A 118 13.56 -1.41 0.92
CA VAL A 118 14.44 -2.31 1.66
C VAL A 118 14.55 -1.81 3.10
N LEU A 119 14.22 -2.68 4.05
CA LEU A 119 14.38 -2.39 5.48
C LEU A 119 15.81 -2.68 5.90
N GLU A 120 16.48 -1.67 6.42
CA GLU A 120 17.83 -1.78 6.94
C GLU A 120 17.84 -1.98 8.45
#